data_aea9a9c61556ebdaec11bda3947575d3
#
_entry.id   aea9a9c61556ebdaec11bda3947575d3
#
_cell.length_a   1.000
_cell.length_b   1.000
_cell.length_c   1.000
_cell.angle_alpha   90.00
_cell.angle_beta   90.00
_cell.angle_gamma   90.00
#
_symmetry.space_group_name_H-M   'P 1'
#
loop_
_entity.id
_entity.type
_entity.pdbx_description
1 polymer ?
#
loop_
_entity_poly.entity_id
_entity_poly.type
_entity_poly.pdbx_seq_one_letter_code
_entity_poly.pdbx_strand_id
1 'polypeptide(L)'
;AGQEPDHDDVDEFAAITARSGLGDPGDSDPVAPPEDPVIARLFPDAYPDDDESAADFRRFTQERLVDGKHASAQAVLAMLPDDVGDDDVEIALDRSAALQWLGTLNDIRLALGTRLGIEQDDDAVWDALPADDPRGTVHQIYQWLGWMQETLVAALPRQR
;
A
#
# COMPACT_ATOMS: atom_id res chain seq x y z
N ALA A 1 1.24 24.05 -22.73
CA ALA A 1 1.50 24.63 -21.43
C ALA A 1 1.45 23.44 -20.46
N GLY A 2 2.62 22.97 -20.03
CA GLY A 2 2.74 21.88 -19.05
C GLY A 2 2.30 22.38 -17.69
N GLN A 3 1.39 21.68 -17.07
CA GLN A 3 0.99 21.88 -15.68
C GLN A 3 2.07 21.22 -14.82
N GLU A 4 2.77 21.98 -14.02
CA GLU A 4 3.66 21.46 -13.00
C GLU A 4 2.81 20.73 -11.96
N PRO A 5 3.26 19.58 -11.41
CA PRO A 5 2.55 18.89 -10.33
C PRO A 5 2.40 19.83 -9.13
N ASP A 6 1.23 19.78 -8.51
CA ASP A 6 0.85 20.63 -7.38
C ASP A 6 1.84 20.40 -6.22
N HIS A 7 2.43 21.47 -5.71
CA HIS A 7 3.49 21.43 -4.67
C HIS A 7 2.95 20.92 -3.33
N ASP A 8 1.63 20.98 -3.13
CA ASP A 8 0.96 20.57 -1.90
C ASP A 8 0.97 19.04 -1.67
N ASP A 9 0.88 18.22 -2.75
CA ASP A 9 0.88 16.77 -2.65
C ASP A 9 2.25 16.20 -2.22
N VAL A 10 3.34 16.88 -2.62
CA VAL A 10 4.71 16.47 -2.25
C VAL A 10 4.98 16.79 -0.78
N ASP A 11 4.44 17.89 -0.27
CA ASP A 11 4.60 18.30 1.12
C ASP A 11 3.78 17.40 2.08
N GLU A 12 2.60 16.92 1.65
CA GLU A 12 1.78 16.00 2.44
C GLU A 12 2.43 14.62 2.56
N PHE A 13 3.00 14.10 1.46
CA PHE A 13 3.75 12.84 1.49
C PHE A 13 5.03 12.95 2.34
N ALA A 14 5.78 14.05 2.22
CA ALA A 14 6.94 14.33 3.06
C ALA A 14 6.55 14.42 4.55
N ALA A 15 5.37 15.00 4.86
CA ALA A 15 4.87 15.10 6.23
C ALA A 15 4.43 13.74 6.80
N ILE A 16 3.88 12.84 5.96
CA ILE A 16 3.53 11.46 6.33
C ILE A 16 4.82 10.67 6.57
N THR A 17 5.82 10.81 5.71
CA THR A 17 7.11 10.14 5.82
C THR A 17 7.87 10.58 7.07
N ALA A 18 7.90 11.89 7.35
CA ALA A 18 8.52 12.45 8.55
C ALA A 18 7.81 12.02 9.85
N ARG A 19 6.48 11.82 9.79
CA ARG A 19 5.68 11.36 10.94
C ARG A 19 5.78 9.86 11.18
N SER A 20 6.14 9.10 10.14
CA SER A 20 6.32 7.64 10.20
C SER A 20 7.68 7.20 10.73
N GLY A 21 8.56 8.12 11.10
CA GLY A 21 9.89 7.80 11.61
C GLY A 21 10.86 7.27 10.54
N LEU A 22 10.53 7.49 9.25
CA LEU A 22 11.41 7.18 8.14
C LEU A 22 12.52 8.26 8.12
N GLY A 23 13.68 7.96 8.70
CA GLY A 23 14.78 8.93 8.84
C GLY A 23 15.42 9.34 7.52
N ASP A 24 16.09 10.51 7.55
CA ASP A 24 16.90 11.04 6.44
C ASP A 24 18.11 10.12 6.19
N PRO A 25 18.39 9.69 4.93
CA PRO A 25 19.51 8.82 4.58
C PRO A 25 20.90 9.42 4.89
N GLY A 26 20.97 10.70 5.28
CA GLY A 26 22.20 11.38 5.69
C GLY A 26 22.58 11.23 7.16
N ASP A 27 21.72 10.66 8.01
CA ASP A 27 21.99 10.49 9.43
C ASP A 27 22.68 9.14 9.68
N SER A 28 23.77 9.19 10.45
CA SER A 28 24.60 8.01 10.73
C SER A 28 24.03 7.11 11.84
N ASP A 29 22.90 7.50 12.43
CA ASP A 29 22.26 6.75 13.50
C ASP A 29 21.41 5.57 12.96
N PRO A 30 21.28 4.48 13.72
CA PRO A 30 20.42 3.34 13.34
C PRO A 30 18.98 3.78 13.14
N VAL A 31 18.42 3.49 11.97
CA VAL A 31 17.01 3.82 11.68
C VAL A 31 16.11 2.94 12.51
N ALA A 32 15.37 3.56 13.45
CA ALA A 32 14.41 2.86 14.30
C ALA A 32 13.27 2.25 13.48
N PRO A 33 12.66 1.13 13.94
CA PRO A 33 11.47 0.59 13.30
C PRO A 33 10.32 1.60 13.34
N PRO A 34 9.45 1.62 12.31
CA PRO A 34 8.31 2.53 12.27
C PRO A 34 7.36 2.31 13.46
N GLU A 35 6.91 3.39 14.11
CA GLU A 35 5.93 3.33 15.20
C GLU A 35 4.51 3.03 14.69
N ASP A 36 4.17 3.47 13.48
CA ASP A 36 2.86 3.18 12.88
C ASP A 36 2.80 1.72 12.41
N PRO A 37 1.85 0.91 12.92
CA PRO A 37 1.74 -0.50 12.57
C PRO A 37 1.45 -0.74 11.08
N VAL A 38 0.84 0.20 10.38
CA VAL A 38 0.63 0.12 8.93
C VAL A 38 1.96 0.25 8.20
N ILE A 39 2.78 1.21 8.59
CA ILE A 39 4.11 1.40 7.99
C ILE A 39 5.01 0.19 8.28
N ALA A 40 5.00 -0.31 9.52
CA ALA A 40 5.73 -1.53 9.87
C ALA A 40 5.25 -2.75 9.04
N ARG A 41 3.96 -2.83 8.73
CA ARG A 41 3.39 -3.89 7.88
C ARG A 41 3.78 -3.76 6.41
N LEU A 42 3.87 -2.51 5.90
CA LEU A 42 4.27 -2.23 4.52
C LEU A 42 5.78 -2.35 4.27
N PHE A 43 6.58 -2.17 5.33
CA PHE A 43 8.04 -2.24 5.32
C PHE A 43 8.54 -3.13 6.45
N PRO A 44 8.27 -4.45 6.38
CA PRO A 44 8.67 -5.38 7.42
C PRO A 44 10.19 -5.50 7.50
N ASP A 45 10.69 -5.77 8.70
CA ASP A 45 12.10 -6.02 8.92
C ASP A 45 12.57 -7.27 8.17
N ALA A 46 13.69 -7.12 7.45
CA ALA A 46 14.31 -8.23 6.74
C ALA A 46 15.02 -9.21 7.70
N TYR A 47 15.37 -8.73 8.88
CA TYR A 47 16.10 -9.49 9.91
C TYR A 47 15.37 -9.34 11.26
N PRO A 48 14.26 -10.07 11.48
CA PRO A 48 13.41 -9.89 12.67
C PRO A 48 14.10 -10.28 13.99
N ASP A 49 15.18 -11.08 13.93
CA ASP A 49 15.92 -11.57 15.09
C ASP A 49 17.27 -10.84 15.30
N ASP A 50 17.56 -9.79 14.51
CA ASP A 50 18.82 -9.05 14.53
C ASP A 50 18.55 -7.56 14.27
N ASP A 51 18.44 -6.80 15.34
CA ASP A 51 18.11 -5.37 15.32
C ASP A 51 19.17 -4.53 14.57
N GLU A 52 20.45 -4.89 14.66
CA GLU A 52 21.55 -4.17 14.02
C GLU A 52 21.49 -4.38 12.49
N SER A 53 21.38 -5.62 12.05
CA SER A 53 21.21 -5.95 10.63
C SER A 53 19.92 -5.39 10.05
N ALA A 54 18.83 -5.36 10.82
CA ALA A 54 17.58 -4.76 10.41
C ALA A 54 17.69 -3.24 10.23
N ALA A 55 18.36 -2.55 11.17
CA ALA A 55 18.60 -1.12 11.09
C ALA A 55 19.48 -0.75 9.89
N ASP A 56 20.55 -1.50 9.65
CA ASP A 56 21.41 -1.32 8.48
C ASP A 56 20.65 -1.57 7.17
N PHE A 57 19.84 -2.62 7.10
CA PHE A 57 19.03 -2.90 5.93
C PHE A 57 18.03 -1.76 5.66
N ARG A 58 17.33 -1.27 6.69
CA ARG A 58 16.42 -0.13 6.58
C ARG A 58 17.14 1.08 6.01
N ARG A 59 18.30 1.44 6.59
CA ARG A 59 19.10 2.59 6.16
C ARG A 59 19.42 2.58 4.67
N PHE A 60 19.74 1.41 4.09
CA PHE A 60 20.16 1.30 2.69
C PHE A 60 19.02 1.05 1.70
N THR A 61 17.86 0.59 2.16
CA THR A 61 16.80 0.12 1.25
C THR A 61 15.48 0.85 1.39
N GLN A 62 15.22 1.47 2.55
CA GLN A 62 13.91 2.01 2.90
C GLN A 62 13.46 3.11 1.94
N GLU A 63 14.27 4.11 1.66
CA GLU A 63 13.97 5.18 0.72
C GLU A 63 13.56 4.61 -0.65
N ARG A 64 14.37 3.72 -1.20
CA ARG A 64 14.09 3.09 -2.49
C ARG A 64 12.81 2.26 -2.48
N LEU A 65 12.47 1.61 -1.37
CA LEU A 65 11.22 0.85 -1.23
C LEU A 65 10.00 1.78 -1.15
N VAL A 66 10.12 2.89 -0.42
CA VAL A 66 9.09 3.93 -0.35
C VAL A 66 8.85 4.52 -1.73
N ASP A 67 9.90 4.96 -2.42
CA ASP A 67 9.82 5.52 -3.77
C ASP A 67 9.19 4.54 -4.76
N GLY A 68 9.55 3.27 -4.68
CA GLY A 68 8.98 2.23 -5.54
C GLY A 68 7.48 2.02 -5.32
N LYS A 69 7.01 2.02 -4.06
CA LYS A 69 5.58 1.93 -3.74
C LYS A 69 4.83 3.18 -4.17
N HIS A 70 5.38 4.36 -3.91
CA HIS A 70 4.81 5.63 -4.32
C HIS A 70 4.68 5.73 -5.85
N ALA A 71 5.75 5.43 -6.60
CA ALA A 71 5.71 5.43 -8.06
C ALA A 71 4.67 4.44 -8.61
N SER A 72 4.52 3.26 -8.01
CA SER A 72 3.51 2.29 -8.40
C SER A 72 2.09 2.80 -8.14
N ALA A 73 1.85 3.41 -6.99
CA ALA A 73 0.55 3.99 -6.66
C ALA A 73 0.19 5.15 -7.59
N GLN A 74 1.14 6.05 -7.89
CA GLN A 74 0.94 7.14 -8.86
C GLN A 74 0.65 6.60 -10.27
N ALA A 75 1.34 5.55 -10.71
CA ALA A 75 1.07 4.93 -11.99
C ALA A 75 -0.34 4.33 -12.06
N VAL A 76 -0.83 3.72 -10.98
CA VAL A 76 -2.20 3.22 -10.90
C VAL A 76 -3.20 4.36 -10.94
N LEU A 77 -2.99 5.43 -10.15
CA LEU A 77 -3.86 6.62 -10.16
C LEU A 77 -3.94 7.26 -11.56
N ALA A 78 -2.83 7.34 -12.28
CA ALA A 78 -2.80 7.89 -13.63
C ALA A 78 -3.56 7.04 -14.68
N MET A 79 -3.88 5.79 -14.38
CA MET A 79 -4.70 4.90 -15.24
C MET A 79 -6.20 5.02 -14.92
N LEU A 80 -6.56 5.60 -13.76
CA LEU A 80 -7.95 5.82 -13.40
C LEU A 80 -8.50 7.05 -14.13
N PRO A 81 -9.77 7.05 -14.56
CA PRO A 81 -10.39 8.23 -15.14
C PRO A 81 -10.57 9.33 -14.09
N ASP A 82 -10.45 10.58 -14.50
CA ASP A 82 -10.64 11.75 -13.63
C ASP A 82 -12.09 11.86 -13.11
N ASP A 83 -13.06 11.32 -13.85
CA ASP A 83 -14.46 11.29 -13.47
C ASP A 83 -14.99 9.84 -13.60
N VAL A 84 -15.41 9.29 -12.48
CA VAL A 84 -16.06 7.99 -12.40
C VAL A 84 -17.55 8.25 -12.32
N GLY A 85 -18.20 8.34 -13.49
CA GLY A 85 -19.66 8.39 -13.56
C GLY A 85 -20.31 7.06 -13.17
N ASP A 86 -21.61 6.94 -13.45
CA ASP A 86 -22.37 5.69 -13.22
C ASP A 86 -22.07 4.60 -14.29
N ASP A 87 -21.22 4.89 -15.27
CA ASP A 87 -20.87 3.97 -16.35
C ASP A 87 -19.69 3.04 -15.94
N ASP A 88 -19.68 1.83 -16.52
CA ASP A 88 -18.59 0.90 -16.34
C ASP A 88 -17.28 1.47 -16.92
N VAL A 89 -16.20 1.39 -16.13
CA VAL A 89 -14.86 1.83 -16.54
C VAL A 89 -14.06 0.63 -17.00
N GLU A 90 -13.60 0.65 -18.27
CA GLU A 90 -12.70 -0.37 -18.81
C GLU A 90 -11.26 0.13 -18.81
N ILE A 91 -10.37 -0.57 -18.09
CA ILE A 91 -8.95 -0.25 -18.02
C ILE A 91 -8.16 -1.40 -18.66
N ALA A 92 -7.49 -1.12 -19.78
CA ALA A 92 -6.62 -2.09 -20.42
C ALA A 92 -5.23 -2.09 -19.77
N LEU A 93 -4.85 -3.23 -19.20
CA LEU A 93 -3.57 -3.39 -18.53
C LEU A 93 -2.64 -4.30 -19.33
N ASP A 94 -1.44 -3.82 -19.63
CA ASP A 94 -0.35 -4.71 -20.02
C ASP A 94 0.22 -5.43 -18.77
N ARG A 95 1.20 -6.34 -18.99
CA ARG A 95 1.80 -7.10 -17.88
C ARG A 95 2.44 -6.21 -16.83
N SER A 96 3.12 -5.14 -17.22
CA SER A 96 3.80 -4.24 -16.29
C SER A 96 2.80 -3.48 -15.43
N ALA A 97 1.78 -2.92 -16.07
CA ALA A 97 0.68 -2.24 -15.40
C ALA A 97 -0.07 -3.19 -14.45
N ALA A 98 -0.36 -4.42 -14.88
CA ALA A 98 -1.02 -5.41 -14.02
C ALA A 98 -0.19 -5.75 -12.76
N LEU A 99 1.13 -5.81 -12.86
CA LEU A 99 2.00 -6.02 -11.69
C LEU A 99 2.03 -4.80 -10.76
N GLN A 100 2.00 -3.58 -11.30
CA GLN A 100 1.87 -2.35 -10.50
C GLN A 100 0.52 -2.31 -9.76
N TRP A 101 -0.56 -2.66 -10.45
CA TRP A 101 -1.89 -2.79 -9.84
C TRP A 101 -1.89 -3.82 -8.70
N LEU A 102 -1.34 -5.03 -8.94
CA LEU A 102 -1.25 -6.06 -7.91
C LEU A 102 -0.49 -5.59 -6.67
N GLY A 103 0.65 -4.91 -6.87
CA GLY A 103 1.45 -4.37 -5.78
C GLY A 103 0.67 -3.31 -4.99
N THR A 104 0.05 -2.35 -5.68
CA THR A 104 -0.72 -1.27 -5.07
C THR A 104 -1.95 -1.80 -4.33
N LEU A 105 -2.72 -2.71 -4.94
CA LEU A 105 -3.86 -3.35 -4.28
C LEU A 105 -3.44 -4.12 -3.02
N ASN A 106 -2.28 -4.81 -3.08
CA ASN A 106 -1.73 -5.49 -1.92
C ASN A 106 -1.39 -4.51 -0.79
N ASP A 107 -0.74 -3.40 -1.12
CA ASP A 107 -0.37 -2.38 -0.13
C ASP A 107 -1.61 -1.76 0.53
N ILE A 108 -2.65 -1.45 -0.24
CA ILE A 108 -3.91 -0.96 0.29
C ILE A 108 -4.56 -2.01 1.21
N ARG A 109 -4.58 -3.29 0.80
CA ARG A 109 -5.13 -4.36 1.65
C ARG A 109 -4.34 -4.55 2.94
N LEU A 110 -3.01 -4.52 2.89
CA LEU A 110 -2.19 -4.58 4.10
C LEU A 110 -2.49 -3.43 5.05
N ALA A 111 -2.63 -2.21 4.52
CA ALA A 111 -2.98 -1.03 5.31
C ALA A 111 -4.37 -1.16 5.95
N LEU A 112 -5.39 -1.50 5.16
CA LEU A 112 -6.76 -1.68 5.65
C LEU A 112 -6.86 -2.83 6.66
N GLY A 113 -6.26 -3.99 6.35
CA GLY A 113 -6.26 -5.15 7.24
C GLY A 113 -5.61 -4.84 8.59
N THR A 114 -4.50 -4.09 8.59
CA THR A 114 -3.83 -3.65 9.82
C THR A 114 -4.70 -2.66 10.60
N ARG A 115 -5.35 -1.69 9.94
CA ARG A 115 -6.24 -0.72 10.60
C ARG A 115 -7.50 -1.35 11.16
N LEU A 116 -8.04 -2.36 10.50
CA LEU A 116 -9.20 -3.12 10.95
C LEU A 116 -8.84 -4.17 12.02
N GLY A 117 -7.55 -4.53 12.16
CA GLY A 117 -7.11 -5.61 13.04
C GLY A 117 -7.56 -6.99 12.51
N ILE A 118 -7.55 -7.19 11.19
CA ILE A 118 -7.95 -8.47 10.57
C ILE A 118 -6.90 -9.52 10.86
N GLU A 119 -7.32 -10.61 11.49
CA GLU A 119 -6.53 -11.80 11.77
C GLU A 119 -7.04 -13.00 10.95
N GLN A 120 -6.36 -14.14 11.03
CA GLN A 120 -6.83 -15.37 10.39
C GLN A 120 -8.11 -15.86 11.07
N ASP A 121 -9.08 -16.32 10.27
CA ASP A 121 -10.34 -16.92 10.72
C ASP A 121 -11.34 -15.95 11.42
N ASP A 122 -11.28 -14.65 11.11
CA ASP A 122 -12.13 -13.60 11.69
C ASP A 122 -13.51 -13.45 11.02
N ASP A 123 -13.85 -14.23 10.02
CA ASP A 123 -15.09 -14.07 9.23
C ASP A 123 -16.34 -13.95 10.11
N ALA A 124 -16.45 -14.78 11.15
CA ALA A 124 -17.58 -14.74 12.07
C ALA A 124 -17.69 -13.44 12.88
N VAL A 125 -16.56 -12.76 13.14
CA VAL A 125 -16.54 -11.46 13.84
C VAL A 125 -17.08 -10.38 12.94
N TRP A 126 -16.70 -10.39 11.67
CA TRP A 126 -17.12 -9.43 10.66
C TRP A 126 -18.58 -9.60 10.26
N ASP A 127 -19.07 -10.83 10.16
CA ASP A 127 -20.46 -11.16 9.89
C ASP A 127 -21.42 -10.75 11.04
N ALA A 128 -20.90 -10.68 12.26
CA ALA A 128 -21.67 -10.30 13.45
C ALA A 128 -21.72 -8.78 13.69
N LEU A 129 -21.07 -7.96 12.86
CA LEU A 129 -21.09 -6.51 13.04
C LEU A 129 -22.48 -5.94 12.85
N PRO A 130 -22.87 -4.92 13.67
CA PRO A 130 -24.09 -4.15 13.42
C PRO A 130 -24.09 -3.52 12.01
N ALA A 131 -25.25 -3.44 11.40
CA ALA A 131 -25.40 -2.92 10.03
C ALA A 131 -24.96 -1.44 9.87
N ASP A 132 -24.93 -0.70 10.97
CA ASP A 132 -24.52 0.71 11.05
C ASP A 132 -23.05 0.88 11.51
N ASP A 133 -22.31 -0.20 11.72
CA ASP A 133 -20.88 -0.13 12.08
C ASP A 133 -20.05 0.29 10.85
N PRO A 134 -19.33 1.44 10.91
CA PRO A 134 -18.56 1.93 9.77
C PRO A 134 -17.42 0.98 9.36
N ARG A 135 -16.94 0.11 10.26
CA ARG A 135 -15.93 -0.89 9.95
C ARG A 135 -16.44 -1.91 8.93
N GLY A 136 -17.73 -2.20 8.91
CA GLY A 136 -18.36 -3.11 7.93
C GLY A 136 -18.15 -2.67 6.49
N THR A 137 -18.31 -1.37 6.20
CA THR A 137 -18.04 -0.82 4.87
C THR A 137 -16.57 -0.95 4.48
N VAL A 138 -15.66 -0.64 5.39
CA VAL A 138 -14.21 -0.75 5.12
C VAL A 138 -13.81 -2.22 4.91
N HIS A 139 -14.41 -3.15 5.67
CA HIS A 139 -14.20 -4.59 5.49
C HIS A 139 -14.70 -5.08 4.12
N GLN A 140 -15.86 -4.60 3.64
CA GLN A 140 -16.35 -4.91 2.29
C GLN A 140 -15.37 -4.44 1.21
N ILE A 141 -14.79 -3.24 1.36
CA ILE A 141 -13.74 -2.76 0.45
C ILE A 141 -12.51 -3.68 0.50
N TYR A 142 -12.07 -4.09 1.68
CA TYR A 142 -10.97 -5.03 1.85
C TYR A 142 -11.22 -6.36 1.13
N GLN A 143 -12.40 -6.93 1.24
CA GLN A 143 -12.82 -8.16 0.55
C GLN A 143 -12.83 -7.96 -0.97
N TRP A 144 -13.40 -6.85 -1.43
CA TRP A 144 -13.46 -6.53 -2.86
C TRP A 144 -12.06 -6.37 -3.47
N LEU A 145 -11.13 -5.71 -2.78
CA LEU A 145 -9.74 -5.61 -3.21
C LEU A 145 -9.07 -6.99 -3.31
N GLY A 146 -9.39 -7.93 -2.40
CA GLY A 146 -8.94 -9.31 -2.47
C GLY A 146 -9.43 -10.02 -3.73
N TRP A 147 -10.72 -9.90 -4.02
CA TRP A 147 -11.30 -10.44 -5.24
C TRP A 147 -10.66 -9.85 -6.51
N MET A 148 -10.40 -8.54 -6.53
CA MET A 148 -9.68 -7.91 -7.65
C MET A 148 -8.27 -8.48 -7.84
N GLN A 149 -7.52 -8.67 -6.76
CA GLN A 149 -6.18 -9.28 -6.83
C GLN A 149 -6.23 -10.70 -7.40
N GLU A 150 -7.15 -11.54 -6.91
CA GLU A 150 -7.32 -12.91 -7.41
C GLU A 150 -7.66 -12.92 -8.90
N THR A 151 -8.53 -12.02 -9.35
CA THR A 151 -8.91 -11.88 -10.76
C THR A 151 -7.72 -11.49 -11.61
N LEU A 152 -6.91 -10.51 -11.17
CA LEU A 152 -5.69 -10.10 -11.88
C LEU A 152 -4.65 -11.22 -11.95
N VAL A 153 -4.44 -11.94 -10.85
CA VAL A 153 -3.51 -13.09 -10.81
C VAL A 153 -3.96 -14.18 -11.77
N ALA A 154 -5.28 -14.47 -11.84
CA ALA A 154 -5.83 -15.47 -12.74
C ALA A 154 -5.69 -15.08 -14.23
N ALA A 155 -5.75 -13.76 -14.52
CA ALA A 155 -5.60 -13.23 -15.88
C ALA A 155 -4.14 -13.18 -16.36
N LEU A 156 -3.17 -13.16 -15.45
CA LEU A 156 -1.75 -13.09 -15.81
C LEU A 156 -1.26 -14.44 -16.38
N PRO A 157 -0.60 -14.42 -17.55
CA PRO A 157 -0.04 -15.64 -18.12
C PRO A 157 0.99 -16.27 -17.17
N ARG A 158 0.84 -17.58 -16.91
CA ARG A 158 1.86 -18.33 -16.17
C ARG A 158 3.15 -18.36 -16.99
N GLN A 159 4.25 -17.94 -16.37
CA GLN A 159 5.57 -18.17 -16.98
C GLN A 159 5.81 -19.68 -17.03
N ARG A 160 6.05 -20.20 -18.25
CA ARG A 160 6.52 -21.55 -18.46
C ARG A 160 8.02 -21.61 -18.33
#